data_7f3a5ee365df17ef974ec6d0ac3e4257
#
_entry.id   7f3a5ee365df17ef974ec6d0ac3e4257
#
_cell.length_a   1.000
_cell.length_b   1.000
_cell.length_c   1.000
_cell.angle_alpha   90.00
_cell.angle_beta   90.00
_cell.angle_gamma   90.00
#
_symmetry.space_group_name_H-M   'P 1'
#
loop_
_entity.id
_entity.type
_entity.pdbx_description
1 polymer ?
#
loop_
_entity_poly.entity_id
_entity_poly.type
_entity_poly.pdbx_seq_one_letter_code
_entity_poly.pdbx_strand_id
1 'polypeptide(L)'
;MVKRDEDNMQPMPHQLMGYDRAITMFSPDGRLLQVEYAKKTVRQGSTAIGMVCSDGVLLVADKRIVDRLVIPESVEKIFQIDDHIAATASGILSDARVLIERAQVKAQQHKVTYDTAIDTLSVVKDICALKQVCTQSGGLRPFGVSIILAGIDADGPKLFETDPTGIYLQFRATVIGEGEQEIEEILDKEFSEKMTIEEGLRLALDALNKILDKKFSVERIDAAYVTFVDKKFVKVKKDKLERILRDVKKKI
;
A
#
# COMPACT_ATOMS: atom_id res chain seq x y z
N MET A 1 18.55 34.45 8.19
CA MET A 1 18.42 34.57 6.72
C MET A 1 19.18 33.36 6.14
N VAL A 2 18.50 32.21 6.03
CA VAL A 2 19.09 30.96 5.53
C VAL A 2 18.78 30.90 4.04
N LYS A 3 19.83 30.93 3.22
CA LYS A 3 19.74 30.69 1.77
C LYS A 3 19.23 29.27 1.57
N ARG A 4 18.07 29.14 0.93
CA ARG A 4 17.67 27.88 0.30
C ARG A 4 18.61 27.65 -0.86
N ASP A 5 19.41 26.61 -0.78
CA ASP A 5 20.10 26.06 -1.94
C ASP A 5 18.99 25.57 -2.88
N GLU A 6 18.70 26.37 -3.91
CA GLU A 6 17.94 25.93 -5.05
C GLU A 6 18.80 24.85 -5.72
N ASP A 7 18.38 23.59 -5.54
CA ASP A 7 18.96 22.44 -6.23
C ASP A 7 18.97 22.74 -7.73
N ASN A 8 20.11 23.06 -8.24
CA ASN A 8 20.41 23.27 -9.64
C ASN A 8 20.45 21.87 -10.30
N MET A 9 19.27 21.20 -10.33
CA MET A 9 19.11 19.91 -11.00
C MET A 9 19.24 20.15 -12.51
N GLN A 10 20.45 19.94 -13.03
CA GLN A 10 20.64 19.88 -14.47
C GLN A 10 19.75 18.75 -15.01
N PRO A 11 18.93 19.03 -16.05
CA PRO A 11 18.06 18.01 -16.64
C PRO A 11 18.92 16.84 -17.12
N MET A 12 18.52 15.61 -16.77
CA MET A 12 19.23 14.42 -17.22
C MET A 12 19.22 14.35 -18.76
N PRO A 13 20.26 13.79 -19.40
CA PRO A 13 20.37 13.75 -20.86
C PRO A 13 19.12 13.20 -21.57
N HIS A 14 18.46 12.20 -21.02
CA HIS A 14 17.22 11.63 -21.58
C HIS A 14 16.01 12.58 -21.50
N GLN A 15 15.96 13.51 -20.52
CA GLN A 15 14.94 14.56 -20.45
C GLN A 15 15.14 15.60 -21.55
N LEU A 16 16.40 15.98 -21.81
CA LEU A 16 16.75 16.87 -22.92
C LEU A 16 16.42 16.26 -24.28
N MET A 17 16.55 14.95 -24.43
CA MET A 17 16.23 14.20 -25.65
C MET A 17 14.73 13.92 -25.81
N GLY A 18 13.89 14.17 -24.80
CA GLY A 18 12.44 13.99 -24.85
C GLY A 18 11.95 12.55 -24.77
N TYR A 19 12.79 11.59 -24.33
CA TYR A 19 12.37 10.20 -24.13
C TYR A 19 11.32 10.01 -23.04
N ASP A 20 11.14 11.00 -22.19
CA ASP A 20 10.12 11.03 -21.15
C ASP A 20 8.74 11.52 -21.62
N ARG A 21 8.62 11.97 -22.88
CA ARG A 21 7.36 12.49 -23.44
C ARG A 21 6.43 11.40 -23.95
N ALA A 22 6.95 10.21 -24.21
CA ALA A 22 6.17 9.07 -24.70
C ALA A 22 6.17 7.94 -23.67
N ILE A 23 4.99 7.40 -23.37
CA ILE A 23 4.82 6.33 -22.38
C ILE A 23 5.34 4.98 -22.89
N THR A 24 5.26 4.73 -24.22
CA THR A 24 5.58 3.45 -24.86
C THR A 24 6.99 3.41 -25.41
N MET A 25 7.77 4.48 -25.25
CA MET A 25 9.12 4.58 -25.80
C MET A 25 10.16 4.20 -24.74
N PHE A 26 11.03 3.26 -25.08
CA PHE A 26 12.21 2.98 -24.26
C PHE A 26 13.27 4.05 -24.46
N SER A 27 13.93 4.45 -23.38
CA SER A 27 15.17 5.21 -23.44
C SER A 27 16.29 4.33 -24.02
N PRO A 28 17.43 4.92 -24.47
CA PRO A 28 18.59 4.13 -24.92
C PRO A 28 19.09 3.13 -23.88
N ASP A 29 18.89 3.41 -22.59
CA ASP A 29 19.24 2.54 -21.46
C ASP A 29 18.19 1.43 -21.21
N GLY A 30 17.16 1.29 -22.07
CA GLY A 30 16.11 0.29 -21.95
C GLY A 30 15.07 0.57 -20.84
N ARG A 31 14.88 1.83 -20.44
CA ARG A 31 13.96 2.25 -19.35
C ARG A 31 12.70 2.90 -19.91
N LEU A 32 11.57 2.64 -19.28
CA LEU A 32 10.30 3.35 -19.49
C LEU A 32 10.20 4.51 -18.48
N LEU A 33 10.55 5.72 -18.88
CA LEU A 33 10.72 6.85 -17.95
C LEU A 33 9.42 7.24 -17.26
N GLN A 34 8.27 7.15 -17.91
CA GLN A 34 6.98 7.43 -17.29
C GLN A 34 6.64 6.43 -16.19
N VAL A 35 7.07 5.17 -16.31
CA VAL A 35 6.95 4.15 -15.27
C VAL A 35 7.87 4.48 -14.07
N GLU A 36 9.08 4.95 -14.33
CA GLU A 36 10.00 5.39 -13.27
C GLU A 36 9.42 6.56 -12.47
N TYR A 37 8.80 7.53 -13.15
CA TYR A 37 8.11 8.64 -12.50
C TYR A 37 6.89 8.15 -11.68
N ALA A 38 6.13 7.17 -12.19
CA ALA A 38 5.05 6.56 -11.45
C ALA A 38 5.54 5.87 -10.17
N LYS A 39 6.66 5.12 -10.22
CA LYS A 39 7.31 4.53 -9.03
C LYS A 39 7.77 5.60 -8.04
N LYS A 40 8.33 6.71 -8.53
CA LYS A 40 8.71 7.84 -7.66
C LYS A 40 7.49 8.43 -6.95
N THR A 41 6.35 8.53 -7.63
CA THR A 41 5.08 9.00 -7.03
C THR A 41 4.61 8.08 -5.90
N VAL A 42 4.76 6.76 -6.06
CA VAL A 42 4.46 5.79 -4.99
C VAL A 42 5.31 6.05 -3.75
N ARG A 43 6.63 6.20 -3.91
CA ARG A 43 7.56 6.47 -2.80
C ARG A 43 7.28 7.79 -2.08
N GLN A 44 6.65 8.76 -2.75
CA GLN A 44 6.19 10.02 -2.15
C GLN A 44 4.80 9.90 -1.52
N GLY A 45 4.10 8.80 -1.75
CA GLY A 45 2.82 8.48 -1.14
C GLY A 45 2.93 8.23 0.37
N SER A 46 1.81 8.26 1.08
CA SER A 46 1.81 7.93 2.51
C SER A 46 2.01 6.42 2.72
N THR A 47 2.69 6.10 3.80
CA THR A 47 3.13 4.75 4.15
C THR A 47 1.96 3.79 4.34
N ALA A 48 2.12 2.56 3.84
CA ALA A 48 1.23 1.45 4.15
C ALA A 48 2.05 0.18 4.35
N ILE A 49 1.70 -0.60 5.36
CA ILE A 49 2.39 -1.81 5.81
C ILE A 49 1.40 -2.98 5.75
N GLY A 50 1.84 -4.12 5.25
CA GLY A 50 1.11 -5.37 5.28
C GLY A 50 1.92 -6.48 5.94
N MET A 51 1.28 -7.34 6.72
CA MET A 51 1.93 -8.47 7.39
C MET A 51 1.03 -9.69 7.44
N VAL A 52 1.64 -10.86 7.27
CA VAL A 52 1.04 -12.16 7.56
C VAL A 52 1.36 -12.51 9.01
N CYS A 53 0.33 -12.74 9.82
CA CYS A 53 0.46 -13.08 11.23
C CYS A 53 0.02 -14.54 11.47
N SER A 54 0.33 -15.08 12.64
CA SER A 54 -0.02 -16.46 13.02
C SER A 54 -1.53 -16.71 13.12
N ASP A 55 -2.34 -15.67 13.29
CA ASP A 55 -3.79 -15.70 13.45
C ASP A 55 -4.56 -15.00 12.31
N GLY A 56 -3.85 -14.46 11.30
CA GLY A 56 -4.47 -13.80 10.15
C GLY A 56 -3.54 -12.91 9.35
N VAL A 57 -4.11 -11.92 8.67
CA VAL A 57 -3.36 -10.88 7.93
C VAL A 57 -3.72 -9.49 8.48
N LEU A 58 -2.74 -8.60 8.47
CA LEU A 58 -2.85 -7.25 9.02
C LEU A 58 -2.42 -6.22 7.98
N LEU A 59 -3.17 -5.13 7.87
CA LEU A 59 -2.81 -3.92 7.13
C LEU A 59 -2.82 -2.72 8.07
N VAL A 60 -1.80 -1.88 7.98
CA VAL A 60 -1.68 -0.62 8.74
C VAL A 60 -1.23 0.47 7.79
N ALA A 61 -1.87 1.64 7.83
CA ALA A 61 -1.58 2.71 6.89
C ALA A 61 -1.65 4.11 7.54
N ASP A 62 -0.81 5.02 7.06
CA ASP A 62 -0.88 6.45 7.38
C ASP A 62 -1.83 7.17 6.42
N LYS A 63 -2.86 7.83 6.94
CA LYS A 63 -3.81 8.63 6.16
C LYS A 63 -3.23 9.96 5.66
N ARG A 64 -2.11 10.40 6.21
CA ARG A 64 -1.48 11.70 5.92
C ARG A 64 -2.49 12.87 5.96
N ILE A 65 -3.24 12.98 7.04
CA ILE A 65 -4.14 14.11 7.25
C ILE A 65 -3.29 15.34 7.58
N VAL A 66 -3.22 16.28 6.65
CA VAL A 66 -2.40 17.49 6.76
C VAL A 66 -3.28 18.70 7.14
N ASP A 67 -4.51 18.75 6.65
CA ASP A 67 -5.42 19.85 6.87
C ASP A 67 -6.26 19.62 8.13
N ARG A 68 -6.26 20.61 9.01
CA ARG A 68 -7.02 20.62 10.27
C ARG A 68 -8.55 20.59 10.05
N LEU A 69 -9.02 21.04 8.90
CA LEU A 69 -10.44 21.08 8.56
C LEU A 69 -10.99 19.79 7.96
N VAL A 70 -10.10 18.83 7.62
CA VAL A 70 -10.51 17.53 7.10
C VAL A 70 -11.03 16.67 8.25
N ILE A 71 -12.18 16.05 8.03
CA ILE A 71 -12.75 15.06 8.95
C ILE A 71 -11.96 13.75 8.79
N PRO A 72 -11.20 13.29 9.82
CA PRO A 72 -10.30 12.14 9.70
C PRO A 72 -10.99 10.84 9.27
N GLU A 73 -12.25 10.67 9.64
CA GLU A 73 -13.07 9.50 9.33
C GLU A 73 -13.45 9.42 7.85
N SER A 74 -13.48 10.57 7.15
CA SER A 74 -13.77 10.63 5.71
C SER A 74 -12.62 10.14 4.82
N VAL A 75 -11.42 10.07 5.38
CA VAL A 75 -10.23 9.61 4.66
C VAL A 75 -10.06 8.12 4.90
N GLU A 76 -10.39 7.32 3.90
CA GLU A 76 -10.11 5.87 3.89
C GLU A 76 -8.77 5.59 3.23
N LYS A 77 -8.00 4.71 3.86
CA LYS A 77 -6.70 4.26 3.37
C LYS A 77 -6.64 2.73 3.27
N ILE A 78 -7.51 2.03 3.98
CA ILE A 78 -7.68 0.58 3.91
C ILE A 78 -9.10 0.28 3.44
N PHE A 79 -9.20 -0.50 2.39
CA PHE A 79 -10.42 -0.80 1.68
C PHE A 79 -10.76 -2.28 1.82
N GLN A 80 -12.03 -2.57 2.04
CA GLN A 80 -12.55 -3.93 1.94
C GLN A 80 -12.82 -4.26 0.46
N ILE A 81 -12.20 -5.32 -0.05
CA ILE A 81 -12.46 -5.82 -1.41
C ILE A 81 -13.57 -6.86 -1.40
N ASP A 82 -13.48 -7.83 -0.49
CA ASP A 82 -14.49 -8.82 -0.17
C ASP A 82 -14.44 -9.10 1.34
N ASP A 83 -15.29 -9.97 1.86
CA ASP A 83 -15.32 -10.31 3.29
C ASP A 83 -13.94 -10.74 3.81
N HIS A 84 -13.19 -11.49 3.00
CA HIS A 84 -11.90 -12.10 3.36
C HIS A 84 -10.70 -11.40 2.72
N ILE A 85 -10.88 -10.33 1.94
CA ILE A 85 -9.80 -9.61 1.25
C ILE A 85 -9.85 -8.13 1.60
N ALA A 86 -8.72 -7.61 2.05
CA ALA A 86 -8.48 -6.19 2.30
C ALA A 86 -7.38 -5.65 1.37
N ALA A 87 -7.40 -4.35 1.11
CA ALA A 87 -6.36 -3.69 0.34
C ALA A 87 -5.99 -2.33 0.95
N THR A 88 -4.74 -1.94 0.75
CA THR A 88 -4.25 -0.59 1.01
C THR A 88 -3.36 -0.12 -0.14
N ALA A 89 -3.15 1.18 -0.26
CA ALA A 89 -2.45 1.73 -1.40
C ALA A 89 -1.52 2.89 -1.02
N SER A 90 -0.45 3.10 -1.80
CA SER A 90 0.42 4.28 -1.71
C SER A 90 0.63 4.90 -3.09
N GLY A 91 0.67 6.23 -3.14
CA GLY A 91 0.76 7.03 -4.36
C GLY A 91 -0.49 7.89 -4.58
N ILE A 92 -0.97 7.96 -5.81
CA ILE A 92 -2.14 8.76 -6.20
C ILE A 92 -3.43 8.03 -5.77
N LEU A 93 -4.12 8.55 -4.75
CA LEU A 93 -5.32 7.91 -4.18
C LEU A 93 -6.50 7.82 -5.16
N SER A 94 -6.62 8.75 -6.11
CA SER A 94 -7.65 8.66 -7.16
C SER A 94 -7.43 7.46 -8.07
N ASP A 95 -6.16 7.16 -8.38
CA ASP A 95 -5.80 5.97 -9.14
C ASP A 95 -6.06 4.70 -8.34
N ALA A 96 -5.76 4.73 -7.03
CA ALA A 96 -6.07 3.62 -6.14
C ALA A 96 -7.56 3.27 -6.15
N ARG A 97 -8.45 4.28 -6.05
CA ARG A 97 -9.91 4.07 -6.04
C ARG A 97 -10.40 3.33 -7.27
N VAL A 98 -9.93 3.70 -8.45
CA VAL A 98 -10.31 3.02 -9.71
C VAL A 98 -9.95 1.52 -9.66
N LEU A 99 -8.76 1.19 -9.17
CA LEU A 99 -8.30 -0.19 -9.06
C LEU A 99 -9.03 -0.97 -7.95
N ILE A 100 -9.34 -0.31 -6.83
CA ILE A 100 -10.11 -0.87 -5.72
C ILE A 100 -11.54 -1.19 -6.16
N GLU A 101 -12.23 -0.25 -6.81
CA GLU A 101 -13.58 -0.47 -7.35
C GLU A 101 -13.60 -1.63 -8.35
N ARG A 102 -12.60 -1.69 -9.24
CA ARG A 102 -12.45 -2.82 -10.16
C ARG A 102 -12.29 -4.15 -9.41
N ALA A 103 -11.46 -4.19 -8.37
CA ALA A 103 -11.25 -5.37 -7.55
C ALA A 103 -12.54 -5.83 -6.87
N GLN A 104 -13.30 -4.88 -6.29
CA GLN A 104 -14.59 -5.15 -5.67
C GLN A 104 -15.60 -5.72 -6.67
N VAL A 105 -15.72 -5.09 -7.85
CA VAL A 105 -16.60 -5.58 -8.92
C VAL A 105 -16.18 -6.98 -9.35
N LYS A 106 -14.89 -7.25 -9.53
CA LYS A 106 -14.37 -8.57 -9.89
C LYS A 106 -14.72 -9.63 -8.85
N ALA A 107 -14.57 -9.32 -7.56
CA ALA A 107 -14.92 -10.23 -6.47
C ALA A 107 -16.43 -10.53 -6.46
N GLN A 108 -17.28 -9.51 -6.60
CA GLN A 108 -18.73 -9.71 -6.66
C GLN A 108 -19.18 -10.48 -7.89
N GLN A 109 -18.60 -10.21 -9.06
CA GLN A 109 -18.88 -10.96 -10.29
C GLN A 109 -18.53 -12.44 -10.13
N HIS A 110 -17.39 -12.75 -9.51
CA HIS A 110 -16.99 -14.13 -9.23
C HIS A 110 -18.00 -14.81 -8.32
N LYS A 111 -18.39 -14.16 -7.22
CA LYS A 111 -19.37 -14.67 -6.26
C LYS A 111 -20.71 -14.96 -6.89
N VAL A 112 -21.22 -14.05 -7.74
CA VAL A 112 -22.49 -14.24 -8.47
C VAL A 112 -22.40 -15.37 -9.49
N THR A 113 -21.25 -15.54 -10.14
CA THR A 113 -21.10 -16.53 -11.23
C THR A 113 -20.86 -17.94 -10.69
N TYR A 114 -20.07 -18.08 -9.63
CA TYR A 114 -19.58 -19.37 -9.14
C TYR A 114 -20.10 -19.75 -7.75
N ASP A 115 -20.84 -18.85 -7.09
CA ASP A 115 -21.33 -19.02 -5.71
C ASP A 115 -20.20 -19.35 -4.70
N THR A 116 -19.00 -18.87 -4.97
CA THR A 116 -17.80 -19.06 -4.13
C THR A 116 -17.04 -17.75 -3.97
N ALA A 117 -16.27 -17.65 -2.88
CA ALA A 117 -15.34 -16.54 -2.68
C ALA A 117 -14.21 -16.59 -3.72
N ILE A 118 -13.81 -15.44 -4.24
CA ILE A 118 -12.68 -15.32 -5.17
C ILE A 118 -11.36 -15.49 -4.41
N ASP A 119 -10.36 -16.12 -5.02
CA ASP A 119 -9.02 -16.15 -4.45
C ASP A 119 -8.30 -14.78 -4.62
N THR A 120 -7.46 -14.46 -3.66
CA THR A 120 -6.73 -13.18 -3.62
C THR A 120 -5.87 -12.98 -4.87
N LEU A 121 -5.21 -14.06 -5.36
CA LEU A 121 -4.36 -13.99 -6.54
C LEU A 121 -5.13 -13.64 -7.82
N SER A 122 -6.36 -14.11 -7.97
CA SER A 122 -7.21 -13.77 -9.12
C SER A 122 -7.56 -12.28 -9.16
N VAL A 123 -7.80 -11.67 -8.00
CA VAL A 123 -7.98 -10.21 -7.88
C VAL A 123 -6.70 -9.47 -8.25
N VAL A 124 -5.56 -9.91 -7.72
CA VAL A 124 -4.24 -9.32 -8.01
C VAL A 124 -3.94 -9.35 -9.50
N LYS A 125 -4.15 -10.51 -10.16
CA LYS A 125 -3.91 -10.65 -11.60
C LYS A 125 -4.78 -9.70 -12.43
N ASP A 126 -6.04 -9.51 -12.09
CA ASP A 126 -6.95 -8.62 -12.81
C ASP A 126 -6.50 -7.15 -12.71
N ILE A 127 -6.11 -6.69 -11.51
CA ILE A 127 -5.56 -5.35 -11.29
C ILE A 127 -4.24 -5.17 -12.06
N CYS A 128 -3.34 -6.14 -11.96
CA CYS A 128 -2.02 -6.06 -12.59
C CYS A 128 -2.09 -6.11 -14.12
N ALA A 129 -3.03 -6.86 -14.68
CA ALA A 129 -3.28 -6.84 -16.12
C ALA A 129 -3.69 -5.45 -16.60
N LEU A 130 -4.58 -4.75 -15.88
CA LEU A 130 -4.96 -3.37 -16.21
C LEU A 130 -3.78 -2.40 -16.09
N LYS A 131 -2.98 -2.50 -15.02
CA LYS A 131 -1.77 -1.69 -14.85
C LYS A 131 -0.80 -1.88 -16.02
N GLN A 132 -0.55 -3.14 -16.41
CA GLN A 132 0.36 -3.46 -17.51
C GLN A 132 -0.14 -2.89 -18.84
N VAL A 133 -1.43 -3.03 -19.16
CA VAL A 133 -2.02 -2.44 -20.37
C VAL A 133 -1.79 -0.92 -20.43
N CYS A 134 -1.91 -0.22 -19.30
CA CYS A 134 -1.67 1.22 -19.25
C CYS A 134 -0.21 1.61 -19.48
N THR A 135 0.74 0.70 -19.26
CA THR A 135 2.17 0.95 -19.59
C THR A 135 2.52 0.69 -21.03
N GLN A 136 1.66 0.01 -21.80
CA GLN A 136 1.90 -0.41 -23.17
C GLN A 136 1.02 0.31 -24.20
N SER A 137 -0.06 0.96 -23.78
CA SER A 137 -1.02 1.59 -24.67
C SER A 137 -0.76 3.09 -24.82
N GLY A 138 -0.61 3.56 -26.04
CA GLY A 138 -0.49 5.00 -26.31
C GLY A 138 -1.74 5.77 -25.86
N GLY A 139 -1.53 6.98 -25.35
CA GLY A 139 -2.61 7.84 -24.84
C GLY A 139 -3.06 7.56 -23.41
N LEU A 140 -2.60 6.47 -22.78
CA LEU A 140 -2.80 6.19 -21.36
C LEU A 140 -1.53 6.55 -20.59
N ARG A 141 -1.67 6.85 -19.30
CA ARG A 141 -0.51 6.96 -18.39
C ARG A 141 -0.46 5.74 -17.45
N PRO A 142 0.71 5.37 -16.91
CA PRO A 142 0.78 4.39 -15.85
C PRO A 142 -0.03 4.84 -14.63
N PHE A 143 -0.59 3.89 -13.90
CA PHE A 143 -1.12 4.17 -12.57
C PHE A 143 0.02 4.57 -11.62
N GLY A 144 -0.10 5.73 -10.99
CA GLY A 144 0.88 6.22 -10.03
C GLY A 144 0.65 5.64 -8.64
N VAL A 145 0.40 4.34 -8.51
CA VAL A 145 0.01 3.69 -7.26
C VAL A 145 0.53 2.27 -7.16
N SER A 146 1.05 1.91 -5.98
CA SER A 146 1.24 0.53 -5.52
C SER A 146 0.11 0.14 -4.58
N ILE A 147 -0.30 -1.12 -4.62
CA ILE A 147 -1.37 -1.67 -3.78
C ILE A 147 -0.84 -2.90 -3.06
N ILE A 148 -1.10 -2.98 -1.76
CA ILE A 148 -0.96 -4.20 -0.98
C ILE A 148 -2.35 -4.82 -0.83
N LEU A 149 -2.49 -6.09 -1.23
CA LEU A 149 -3.69 -6.90 -1.02
C LEU A 149 -3.37 -7.98 0.00
N ALA A 150 -4.20 -8.08 1.02
CA ALA A 150 -4.11 -9.09 2.07
C ALA A 150 -5.41 -9.86 2.16
N GLY A 151 -5.35 -11.18 2.14
CA GLY A 151 -6.54 -12.03 2.18
C GLY A 151 -6.29 -13.38 2.85
N ILE A 152 -7.37 -14.07 3.20
CA ILE A 152 -7.36 -15.42 3.75
C ILE A 152 -8.10 -16.34 2.78
N ASP A 153 -7.34 -16.96 1.90
CA ASP A 153 -7.85 -17.93 0.94
C ASP A 153 -8.11 -19.32 1.58
N ALA A 154 -8.57 -20.28 0.79
CA ALA A 154 -8.81 -21.63 1.27
C ALA A 154 -7.50 -22.35 1.66
N ASP A 155 -6.41 -22.04 0.98
CA ASP A 155 -5.06 -22.59 1.18
C ASP A 155 -4.19 -21.76 2.14
N GLY A 156 -4.73 -20.71 2.75
CA GLY A 156 -4.05 -19.93 3.79
C GLY A 156 -3.96 -18.43 3.52
N PRO A 157 -3.11 -17.73 4.29
CA PRO A 157 -2.96 -16.29 4.19
C PRO A 157 -2.20 -15.91 2.92
N LYS A 158 -2.63 -14.82 2.31
CA LYS A 158 -2.00 -14.22 1.14
C LYS A 158 -1.74 -12.75 1.39
N LEU A 159 -0.54 -12.31 1.03
CA LEU A 159 -0.16 -10.91 1.04
C LEU A 159 0.58 -10.63 -0.25
N PHE A 160 0.01 -9.80 -1.10
CA PHE A 160 0.60 -9.42 -2.38
C PHE A 160 0.85 -7.92 -2.42
N GLU A 161 1.98 -7.56 -2.99
CA GLU A 161 2.29 -6.20 -3.38
C GLU A 161 2.28 -6.08 -4.89
N THR A 162 1.73 -5.00 -5.42
CA THR A 162 1.70 -4.68 -6.84
C THR A 162 2.33 -3.32 -7.08
N ASP A 163 3.16 -3.21 -8.11
CA ASP A 163 3.78 -1.95 -8.50
C ASP A 163 3.09 -1.26 -9.70
N PRO A 164 3.47 -0.04 -10.09
CA PRO A 164 2.92 0.65 -11.26
C PRO A 164 3.07 -0.08 -12.60
N THR A 165 4.03 -1.01 -12.73
CA THR A 165 4.24 -1.78 -13.97
C THR A 165 3.24 -2.92 -14.16
N GLY A 166 2.51 -3.29 -13.09
CA GLY A 166 1.68 -4.48 -13.08
C GLY A 166 2.42 -5.76 -12.64
N ILE A 167 3.66 -5.64 -12.16
CA ILE A 167 4.34 -6.73 -11.46
C ILE A 167 3.69 -6.89 -10.09
N TYR A 168 3.57 -8.14 -9.63
CA TYR A 168 3.15 -8.47 -8.28
C TYR A 168 4.04 -9.55 -7.69
N LEU A 169 4.26 -9.46 -6.38
CA LEU A 169 5.01 -10.44 -5.61
C LEU A 169 4.24 -10.79 -4.34
N GLN A 170 4.41 -12.01 -3.86
CA GLN A 170 3.86 -12.45 -2.59
C GLN A 170 4.90 -12.28 -1.50
N PHE A 171 4.51 -11.64 -0.39
CA PHE A 171 5.37 -11.33 0.73
C PHE A 171 4.84 -11.96 2.02
N ARG A 172 5.68 -12.05 3.05
CA ARG A 172 5.31 -12.32 4.44
C ARG A 172 5.01 -11.02 5.19
N ALA A 173 5.82 -10.00 4.92
CA ALA A 173 5.61 -8.63 5.35
C ALA A 173 6.14 -7.71 4.25
N THR A 174 5.49 -6.57 4.04
CA THR A 174 5.91 -5.58 3.05
C THR A 174 5.46 -4.19 3.46
N VAL A 175 6.11 -3.18 2.89
CA VAL A 175 5.80 -1.77 3.09
C VAL A 175 5.91 -1.02 1.77
N ILE A 176 5.04 -0.05 1.55
CA ILE A 176 5.05 0.84 0.38
C ILE A 176 4.91 2.29 0.83
N GLY A 177 5.52 3.20 0.09
CA GLY A 177 5.39 4.65 0.29
C GLY A 177 6.56 5.31 0.99
N GLU A 178 6.28 6.40 1.71
CA GLU A 178 7.30 7.18 2.42
C GLU A 178 7.91 6.35 3.55
N GLY A 179 9.25 6.37 3.69
CA GLY A 179 9.96 5.61 4.71
C GLY A 179 10.01 4.10 4.45
N GLU A 180 9.79 3.66 3.21
CA GLU A 180 9.82 2.25 2.80
C GLU A 180 11.11 1.56 3.29
N GLN A 181 12.28 2.12 2.99
CA GLN A 181 13.58 1.52 3.33
C GLN A 181 13.78 1.35 4.83
N GLU A 182 13.47 2.39 5.60
CA GLU A 182 13.65 2.37 7.06
C GLU A 182 12.71 1.36 7.73
N ILE A 183 11.46 1.23 7.21
CA ILE A 183 10.51 0.25 7.75
C ILE A 183 10.89 -1.17 7.33
N GLU A 184 11.35 -1.39 6.09
CA GLU A 184 11.87 -2.68 5.64
C GLU A 184 12.98 -3.18 6.56
N GLU A 185 13.95 -2.30 6.93
CA GLU A 185 15.01 -2.66 7.88
C GLU A 185 14.48 -3.05 9.26
N ILE A 186 13.39 -2.43 9.72
CA ILE A 186 12.75 -2.78 11.00
C ILE A 186 12.04 -4.14 10.85
N LEU A 187 11.29 -4.34 9.77
CA LEU A 187 10.61 -5.60 9.49
C LEU A 187 11.59 -6.77 9.37
N ASP A 188 12.70 -6.58 8.65
CA ASP A 188 13.73 -7.62 8.51
C ASP A 188 14.35 -8.05 9.85
N LYS A 189 14.45 -7.14 10.81
CA LYS A 189 15.04 -7.43 12.12
C LYS A 189 14.05 -7.97 13.14
N GLU A 190 12.81 -7.46 13.13
CA GLU A 190 11.85 -7.65 14.22
C GLU A 190 10.64 -8.50 13.82
N PHE A 191 10.33 -8.65 12.52
CA PHE A 191 9.18 -9.44 12.07
C PHE A 191 9.41 -10.94 12.25
N SER A 192 8.36 -11.64 12.69
CA SER A 192 8.31 -13.10 12.76
C SER A 192 6.92 -13.60 12.36
N GLU A 193 6.85 -14.64 11.55
CA GLU A 193 5.58 -15.30 11.16
C GLU A 193 4.78 -15.85 12.35
N LYS A 194 5.41 -16.01 13.51
CA LYS A 194 4.75 -16.45 14.74
C LYS A 194 4.04 -15.33 15.49
N MET A 195 4.26 -14.07 15.09
CA MET A 195 3.58 -12.92 15.69
C MET A 195 2.09 -12.99 15.48
N THR A 196 1.34 -12.64 16.49
CA THR A 196 -0.10 -12.41 16.44
C THR A 196 -0.41 -11.06 15.75
N ILE A 197 -1.64 -10.88 15.27
CA ILE A 197 -2.12 -9.59 14.73
C ILE A 197 -1.86 -8.45 15.73
N GLU A 198 -2.00 -8.69 17.03
CA GLU A 198 -1.77 -7.64 18.03
C GLU A 198 -0.29 -7.26 18.14
N GLU A 199 0.61 -8.23 18.12
CA GLU A 199 2.06 -8.00 18.12
C GLU A 199 2.51 -7.31 16.83
N GLY A 200 2.01 -7.78 15.66
CA GLY A 200 2.25 -7.13 14.38
C GLY A 200 1.75 -5.68 14.33
N LEU A 201 0.59 -5.41 14.91
CA LEU A 201 0.05 -4.05 15.03
C LEU A 201 0.95 -3.16 15.89
N ARG A 202 1.50 -3.69 17.00
CA ARG A 202 2.47 -2.96 17.84
C ARG A 202 3.73 -2.64 17.05
N LEU A 203 4.29 -3.62 16.34
CA LEU A 203 5.48 -3.43 15.50
C LEU A 203 5.25 -2.36 14.42
N ALA A 204 4.12 -2.43 13.70
CA ALA A 204 3.79 -1.45 12.67
C ALA A 204 3.61 -0.03 13.23
N LEU A 205 2.94 0.10 14.39
CA LEU A 205 2.75 1.39 15.05
C LEU A 205 4.07 1.97 15.56
N ASP A 206 4.98 1.15 16.07
CA ASP A 206 6.32 1.58 16.50
C ASP A 206 7.15 2.05 15.30
N ALA A 207 7.14 1.29 14.20
CA ALA A 207 7.83 1.67 12.97
C ALA A 207 7.29 3.00 12.41
N LEU A 208 5.97 3.16 12.32
CA LEU A 208 5.35 4.41 11.87
C LEU A 208 5.66 5.59 12.81
N ASN A 209 5.68 5.35 14.12
CA ASN A 209 6.03 6.39 15.10
C ASN A 209 7.47 6.89 14.93
N LYS A 210 8.43 5.99 14.67
CA LYS A 210 9.83 6.34 14.40
C LYS A 210 9.98 7.23 13.16
N ILE A 211 9.22 6.95 12.08
CA ILE A 211 9.32 7.69 10.82
C ILE A 211 8.54 9.00 10.86
N LEU A 212 7.33 8.98 11.40
CA LEU A 212 6.47 10.17 11.44
C LEU A 212 6.87 11.16 12.55
N ASP A 213 7.60 10.72 13.55
CA ASP A 213 8.08 11.51 14.71
C ASP A 213 6.99 12.46 15.25
N LYS A 214 7.23 13.76 15.23
CA LYS A 214 6.29 14.79 15.73
C LYS A 214 4.94 14.85 14.99
N LYS A 215 4.88 14.28 13.79
CA LYS A 215 3.65 14.23 12.97
C LYS A 215 2.78 13.02 13.27
N PHE A 216 3.23 12.12 14.14
CA PHE A 216 2.50 10.91 14.49
C PHE A 216 1.28 11.24 15.37
N SER A 217 0.09 10.81 14.95
CA SER A 217 -1.14 10.86 15.76
C SER A 217 -2.02 9.65 15.45
N VAL A 218 -2.84 9.23 16.41
CA VAL A 218 -3.76 8.08 16.25
C VAL A 218 -4.77 8.32 15.13
N GLU A 219 -5.21 9.57 14.95
CA GLU A 219 -6.18 9.95 13.93
C GLU A 219 -5.64 9.74 12.50
N ARG A 220 -4.31 9.76 12.35
CA ARG A 220 -3.66 9.49 11.06
C ARG A 220 -3.57 8.01 10.73
N ILE A 221 -3.74 7.13 11.71
CA ILE A 221 -3.55 5.69 11.50
C ILE A 221 -4.88 5.04 11.13
N ASP A 222 -4.84 4.28 10.06
CA ASP A 222 -5.88 3.32 9.69
C ASP A 222 -5.30 1.91 9.82
N ALA A 223 -6.04 0.97 10.40
CA ALA A 223 -5.62 -0.40 10.54
C ALA A 223 -6.81 -1.35 10.39
N ALA A 224 -6.59 -2.46 9.71
CA ALA A 224 -7.58 -3.52 9.57
C ALA A 224 -6.89 -4.89 9.48
N TYR A 225 -7.64 -5.93 9.79
CA TYR A 225 -7.15 -7.30 9.73
C TYR A 225 -8.25 -8.25 9.28
N VAL A 226 -7.82 -9.43 8.82
CA VAL A 226 -8.68 -10.58 8.55
C VAL A 226 -8.13 -11.76 9.34
N THR A 227 -8.95 -12.40 10.20
CA THR A 227 -8.53 -13.56 10.99
C THR A 227 -8.74 -14.86 10.23
N PHE A 228 -7.98 -15.91 10.57
CA PHE A 228 -8.20 -17.27 10.03
C PHE A 228 -9.56 -17.85 10.40
N VAL A 229 -10.06 -17.51 11.60
CA VAL A 229 -11.28 -18.11 12.17
C VAL A 229 -12.52 -17.58 11.46
N ASP A 230 -12.68 -16.27 11.41
CA ASP A 230 -13.90 -15.65 10.91
C ASP A 230 -13.83 -15.35 9.40
N LYS A 231 -12.61 -15.24 8.85
CA LYS A 231 -12.36 -14.82 7.47
C LYS A 231 -13.14 -13.54 7.10
N LYS A 232 -13.21 -12.61 8.04
CA LYS A 232 -13.93 -11.35 7.89
C LYS A 232 -13.02 -10.15 8.09
N PHE A 233 -13.20 -9.18 7.23
CA PHE A 233 -12.56 -7.88 7.36
C PHE A 233 -13.03 -7.17 8.63
N VAL A 234 -12.07 -6.77 9.45
CA VAL A 234 -12.32 -6.03 10.70
C VAL A 234 -11.45 -4.79 10.74
N LYS A 235 -12.07 -3.62 10.76
CA LYS A 235 -11.38 -2.34 10.95
C LYS A 235 -11.05 -2.15 12.44
N VAL A 236 -9.81 -1.79 12.75
CA VAL A 236 -9.36 -1.56 14.12
C VAL A 236 -9.93 -0.24 14.64
N LYS A 237 -10.63 -0.30 15.79
CA LYS A 237 -11.20 0.90 16.42
C LYS A 237 -10.10 1.78 17.03
N LYS A 238 -10.31 3.10 17.05
CA LYS A 238 -9.37 4.10 17.61
C LYS A 238 -8.99 3.77 19.07
N ASP A 239 -9.94 3.37 19.90
CA ASP A 239 -9.68 3.03 21.30
C ASP A 239 -8.64 1.90 21.47
N LYS A 240 -8.67 0.92 20.54
CA LYS A 240 -7.69 -0.17 20.53
C LYS A 240 -6.30 0.34 20.10
N LEU A 241 -6.24 1.20 19.09
CA LEU A 241 -4.99 1.84 18.66
C LEU A 241 -4.37 2.68 19.79
N GLU A 242 -5.19 3.48 20.49
CA GLU A 242 -4.72 4.29 21.62
C GLU A 242 -4.17 3.45 22.78
N ARG A 243 -4.81 2.32 23.11
CA ARG A 243 -4.32 1.41 24.16
C ARG A 243 -2.94 0.87 23.81
N ILE A 244 -2.77 0.36 22.58
CA ILE A 244 -1.51 -0.20 22.13
C ILE A 244 -0.42 0.87 22.13
N LEU A 245 -0.72 2.08 21.69
CA LEU A 245 0.25 3.20 21.67
C LEU A 245 0.67 3.66 23.07
N ARG A 246 -0.23 3.64 24.06
CA ARG A 246 0.15 3.94 25.45
C ARG A 246 1.15 2.91 26.00
N ASP A 247 1.01 1.66 25.59
CA ASP A 247 1.93 0.59 25.99
C ASP A 247 3.30 0.71 25.29
N VAL A 248 3.32 1.14 24.04
CA VAL A 248 4.55 1.44 23.29
C VAL A 248 5.32 2.61 23.93
N LYS A 249 4.64 3.73 24.25
CA LYS A 249 5.26 4.90 24.90
C LYS A 249 5.77 4.67 26.33
N LYS A 250 5.32 3.64 27.01
CA LYS A 250 5.83 3.28 28.36
C LYS A 250 7.12 2.45 28.31
N LYS A 251 7.49 1.93 27.15
CA LYS A 251 8.71 1.11 26.97
C LYS A 251 9.92 1.90 26.45
N ILE A 252 9.73 3.18 26.12
CA ILE A 252 10.78 4.15 25.76
C ILE A 252 11.08 5.03 26.98
#